data_58abe87d5c3445ad1de1e5e4d2e8504b
#
_entry.id   58abe87d5c3445ad1de1e5e4d2e8504b
#
_cell.length_a   1.000
_cell.length_b   1.000
_cell.length_c   1.000
_cell.angle_alpha   90.00
_cell.angle_beta   90.00
_cell.angle_gamma   90.00
#
_symmetry.space_group_name_H-M   'P 1'
#
loop_
_entity.id
_entity.type
_entity.pdbx_description
1 polymer ?
#
loop_
_entity_poly.entity_id
_entity_poly.type
_entity_poly.pdbx_seq_one_letter_code
_entity_poly.pdbx_strand_id
1 'polypeptide(L)'
;MRPSHTYDRTLVPFDGGWTAVERMRQGKEIVVHGDGTSLWTLTHHADFAKGFVPLLGHPRTIGDAFHITSDDAPTWNQIAEALAFAAGVEARIVHVPSDAIAAADPDWGAGLLGDKAHSMVFDNSKLRSVVPEFTATIPFEQGAREIVDWHDEDPTRKRVDPRIDALMDQLVETYRVG
;
A
#
# COMPACT_ATOMS: atom_id res chain seq x y z
N MET A 1 -4.07 13.68 -15.05
CA MET A 1 -4.71 12.81 -14.06
C MET A 1 -3.92 12.82 -12.77
N ARG A 2 -4.55 12.47 -11.65
CA ARG A 2 -3.95 12.42 -10.32
C ARG A 2 -4.32 11.08 -9.68
N PRO A 3 -3.48 10.04 -9.81
CA PRO A 3 -3.68 8.76 -9.15
C PRO A 3 -3.43 8.90 -7.64
N SER A 4 -3.98 7.97 -6.87
CA SER A 4 -3.48 7.65 -5.52
C SER A 4 -2.32 6.66 -5.63
N HIS A 5 -2.07 5.85 -4.63
CA HIS A 5 -1.13 4.73 -4.70
C HIS A 5 -1.72 3.63 -5.60
N THR A 6 -1.44 3.72 -6.90
CA THR A 6 -1.86 2.71 -7.87
C THR A 6 -0.90 1.53 -7.81
N TYR A 7 -1.44 0.32 -7.77
CA TYR A 7 -0.67 -0.91 -7.64
C TYR A 7 -1.15 -2.00 -8.59
N ASP A 8 -0.31 -2.97 -8.81
CA ASP A 8 -0.62 -4.25 -9.44
C ASP A 8 0.02 -5.41 -8.61
N ARG A 9 -0.10 -6.62 -9.11
CA ARG A 9 0.45 -7.83 -8.47
C ARG A 9 1.96 -7.79 -8.21
N THR A 10 2.72 -6.88 -8.79
CA THR A 10 4.17 -6.80 -8.63
C THR A 10 4.60 -5.90 -7.47
N LEU A 11 3.68 -5.08 -6.93
CA LEU A 11 3.97 -4.08 -5.91
C LEU A 11 3.40 -4.48 -4.55
N VAL A 12 4.28 -4.79 -3.60
CA VAL A 12 3.92 -4.88 -2.18
C VAL A 12 4.00 -3.46 -1.59
N PRO A 13 2.92 -2.90 -0.98
CA PRO A 13 2.87 -1.50 -0.55
C PRO A 13 3.58 -1.24 0.80
N PHE A 14 4.69 -1.90 1.05
CA PHE A 14 5.55 -1.72 2.23
C PHE A 14 6.99 -1.42 1.80
N ASP A 15 7.71 -0.67 2.62
CA ASP A 15 9.14 -0.47 2.42
C ASP A 15 9.88 -1.81 2.48
N GLY A 16 10.82 -2.00 1.57
CA GLY A 16 11.47 -3.30 1.36
C GLY A 16 10.60 -4.32 0.60
N GLY A 17 9.40 -3.93 0.15
CA GLY A 17 8.55 -4.76 -0.70
C GLY A 17 8.25 -6.13 -0.10
N TRP A 18 8.64 -7.21 -0.79
CA TRP A 18 8.42 -8.59 -0.34
C TRP A 18 8.99 -8.90 1.05
N THR A 19 9.96 -8.12 1.54
CA THR A 19 10.57 -8.31 2.88
C THR A 19 9.51 -8.39 3.98
N ALA A 20 8.46 -7.55 3.93
CA ALA A 20 7.39 -7.58 4.94
C ALA A 20 6.64 -8.91 4.92
N VAL A 21 6.30 -9.44 3.73
CA VAL A 21 5.59 -10.71 3.58
C VAL A 21 6.46 -11.89 4.03
N GLU A 22 7.74 -11.88 3.66
CA GLU A 22 8.68 -12.93 4.06
C GLU A 22 8.89 -12.95 5.58
N ARG A 23 8.99 -11.79 6.23
CA ARG A 23 9.07 -11.69 7.69
C ARG A 23 7.83 -12.29 8.35
N MET A 24 6.63 -11.95 7.88
CA MET A 24 5.38 -12.54 8.39
C MET A 24 5.36 -14.06 8.24
N ARG A 25 5.81 -14.60 7.11
CA ARG A 25 5.92 -16.06 6.89
C ARG A 25 6.91 -16.74 7.82
N GLN A 26 7.97 -16.04 8.22
CA GLN A 26 8.94 -16.52 9.20
C GLN A 26 8.46 -16.34 10.66
N GLY A 27 7.26 -15.81 10.88
CA GLY A 27 6.73 -15.51 12.21
C GLY A 27 7.42 -14.33 12.91
N LYS A 28 8.19 -13.53 12.16
CA LYS A 28 8.79 -12.29 12.65
C LYS A 28 7.76 -11.17 12.69
N GLU A 29 8.00 -10.18 13.54
CA GLU A 29 7.24 -8.94 13.56
C GLU A 29 7.60 -8.06 12.36
N ILE A 30 6.60 -7.29 11.92
CA ILE A 30 6.77 -6.20 10.95
C ILE A 30 6.53 -4.84 11.61
N VAL A 31 7.16 -3.81 11.06
CA VAL A 31 6.97 -2.42 11.51
C VAL A 31 5.86 -1.76 10.71
N VAL A 32 4.90 -1.19 11.43
CA VAL A 32 3.90 -0.27 10.88
C VAL A 32 4.07 1.09 11.56
N HIS A 33 4.08 2.16 10.76
CA HIS A 33 4.31 3.51 11.27
C HIS A 33 3.13 4.06 12.07
N GLY A 34 3.42 4.95 13.00
CA GLY A 34 2.42 5.57 13.87
C GLY A 34 1.71 4.52 14.72
N ASP A 35 0.40 4.57 14.76
CA ASP A 35 -0.48 3.55 15.34
C ASP A 35 -1.13 2.65 14.28
N GLY A 36 -0.75 2.82 13.02
CA GLY A 36 -1.27 2.08 11.88
C GLY A 36 -2.70 2.44 11.48
N THR A 37 -3.28 3.51 12.03
CA THR A 37 -4.69 3.88 11.79
C THR A 37 -4.86 4.93 10.67
N SER A 38 -3.78 5.53 10.16
CA SER A 38 -3.90 6.42 9.00
C SER A 38 -4.45 5.66 7.79
N LEU A 39 -5.38 6.32 7.07
CA LEU A 39 -6.06 5.74 5.92
C LEU A 39 -5.20 5.89 4.66
N TRP A 40 -5.14 4.83 3.86
CA TRP A 40 -4.35 4.86 2.63
C TRP A 40 -5.13 4.30 1.44
N THR A 41 -5.42 5.17 0.46
CA THR A 41 -6.15 4.75 -0.75
C THR A 41 -5.25 4.01 -1.71
N LEU A 42 -5.41 2.69 -1.77
CA LEU A 42 -4.77 1.79 -2.74
C LEU A 42 -5.72 1.54 -3.91
N THR A 43 -5.28 1.85 -5.12
CA THR A 43 -6.11 1.69 -6.32
C THR A 43 -5.51 0.61 -7.22
N HIS A 44 -6.25 -0.47 -7.43
CA HIS A 44 -5.82 -1.54 -8.34
C HIS A 44 -5.72 -1.01 -9.78
N HIS A 45 -4.67 -1.39 -10.51
CA HIS A 45 -4.41 -0.90 -11.87
C HIS A 45 -5.57 -1.10 -12.85
N ALA A 46 -6.31 -2.21 -12.72
CA ALA A 46 -7.48 -2.47 -13.56
C ALA A 46 -8.64 -1.51 -13.26
N ASP A 47 -8.86 -1.15 -11.98
CA ASP A 47 -9.84 -0.14 -11.62
C ASP A 47 -9.41 1.26 -12.06
N PHE A 48 -8.10 1.57 -11.93
CA PHE A 48 -7.56 2.80 -12.49
C PHE A 48 -7.84 2.91 -14.00
N ALA A 49 -7.65 1.82 -14.74
CA ALA A 49 -7.89 1.77 -16.18
C ALA A 49 -9.36 2.05 -16.54
N LYS A 50 -10.34 1.59 -15.73
CA LYS A 50 -11.78 1.87 -15.93
C LYS A 50 -12.10 3.37 -15.93
N GLY A 51 -11.41 4.14 -15.09
CA GLY A 51 -11.56 5.60 -15.06
C GLY A 51 -10.72 6.30 -16.11
N PHE A 52 -9.51 5.77 -16.39
CA PHE A 52 -8.55 6.43 -17.25
C PHE A 52 -8.90 6.34 -18.74
N VAL A 53 -9.23 5.14 -19.21
CA VAL A 53 -9.48 4.90 -20.64
C VAL A 53 -10.61 5.79 -21.21
N PRO A 54 -11.77 5.96 -20.53
CA PRO A 54 -12.83 6.84 -21.03
C PRO A 54 -12.46 8.33 -21.08
N LEU A 55 -11.43 8.77 -20.31
CA LEU A 55 -10.97 10.16 -20.34
C LEU A 55 -10.09 10.47 -21.54
N LEU A 56 -9.51 9.45 -22.18
CA LEU A 56 -8.60 9.64 -23.32
C LEU A 56 -9.37 10.24 -24.52
N GLY A 57 -8.93 11.43 -24.97
CA GLY A 57 -9.55 12.13 -26.09
C GLY A 57 -10.95 12.68 -25.83
N HIS A 58 -11.44 12.60 -24.61
CA HIS A 58 -12.77 13.13 -24.25
C HIS A 58 -12.74 14.67 -24.20
N PRO A 59 -13.55 15.41 -24.99
CA PRO A 59 -13.44 16.87 -25.12
C PRO A 59 -13.59 17.64 -23.80
N ARG A 60 -14.42 17.14 -22.86
CA ARG A 60 -14.66 17.76 -21.55
C ARG A 60 -13.51 17.59 -20.56
N THR A 61 -12.46 16.84 -20.90
CA THR A 61 -11.35 16.54 -19.98
C THR A 61 -10.05 17.21 -20.39
N ILE A 62 -10.01 17.82 -21.58
CA ILE A 62 -8.82 18.48 -22.11
C ILE A 62 -8.45 19.68 -21.24
N GLY A 63 -7.22 19.72 -20.75
CA GLY A 63 -6.70 20.81 -19.90
C GLY A 63 -7.13 20.72 -18.43
N ASP A 64 -7.83 19.66 -18.02
CA ASP A 64 -8.32 19.49 -16.63
C ASP A 64 -7.64 18.31 -15.90
N ALA A 65 -7.79 18.25 -14.59
CA ALA A 65 -7.22 17.24 -13.72
C ALA A 65 -8.33 16.43 -13.03
N PHE A 66 -8.17 15.10 -13.01
CA PHE A 66 -9.10 14.15 -12.39
C PHE A 66 -8.36 13.23 -11.44
N HIS A 67 -8.92 13.03 -10.26
CA HIS A 67 -8.58 11.87 -9.42
C HIS A 67 -9.20 10.62 -10.03
N ILE A 68 -8.46 9.52 -10.01
CA ILE A 68 -8.93 8.18 -10.37
C ILE A 68 -8.42 7.26 -9.29
N THR A 69 -9.27 6.93 -8.34
CA THR A 69 -8.87 6.21 -7.13
C THR A 69 -9.93 5.18 -6.72
N SER A 70 -9.55 4.24 -5.87
CA SER A 70 -10.54 3.44 -5.14
C SER A 70 -11.39 4.35 -4.24
N ASP A 71 -12.61 3.93 -3.94
CA ASP A 71 -13.43 4.53 -2.88
C ASP A 71 -13.10 3.90 -1.51
N ASP A 72 -12.37 2.78 -1.50
CA ASP A 72 -11.89 2.12 -0.31
C ASP A 72 -10.55 2.71 0.14
N ALA A 73 -10.40 2.93 1.43
CA ALA A 73 -9.20 3.48 2.04
C ALA A 73 -8.90 2.71 3.35
N PRO A 74 -8.28 1.53 3.27
CA PRO A 74 -7.91 0.75 4.44
C PRO A 74 -6.89 1.50 5.30
N THR A 75 -6.84 1.17 6.59
CA THR A 75 -5.75 1.56 7.48
C THR A 75 -4.49 0.77 7.16
N TRP A 76 -3.32 1.26 7.58
CA TRP A 76 -2.07 0.51 7.41
C TRP A 76 -2.07 -0.83 8.16
N ASN A 77 -2.78 -0.91 9.29
CA ASN A 77 -2.99 -2.20 9.97
C ASN A 77 -3.77 -3.16 9.09
N GLN A 78 -4.89 -2.72 8.48
CA GLN A 78 -5.68 -3.55 7.58
C GLN A 78 -4.90 -3.97 6.33
N ILE A 79 -4.03 -3.10 5.80
CA ILE A 79 -3.13 -3.43 4.68
C ILE A 79 -2.17 -4.56 5.07
N ALA A 80 -1.56 -4.47 6.27
CA ALA A 80 -0.68 -5.52 6.79
C ALA A 80 -1.43 -6.84 7.01
N GLU A 81 -2.61 -6.78 7.63
CA GLU A 81 -3.46 -7.93 7.90
C GLU A 81 -3.94 -8.62 6.60
N ALA A 82 -4.30 -7.84 5.57
CA ALA A 82 -4.70 -8.38 4.27
C ALA A 82 -3.57 -9.15 3.58
N LEU A 83 -2.33 -8.62 3.62
CA LEU A 83 -1.15 -9.32 3.09
C LEU A 83 -0.82 -10.58 3.90
N ALA A 84 -0.90 -10.51 5.23
CA ALA A 84 -0.68 -11.67 6.10
C ALA A 84 -1.72 -12.77 5.82
N PHE A 85 -2.99 -12.41 5.73
CA PHE A 85 -4.07 -13.34 5.40
C PHE A 85 -3.84 -14.00 4.02
N ALA A 86 -3.47 -13.21 3.01
CA ALA A 86 -3.13 -13.73 1.69
C ALA A 86 -1.94 -14.69 1.73
N ALA A 87 -0.94 -14.40 2.58
CA ALA A 87 0.24 -15.25 2.77
C ALA A 87 -0.02 -16.50 3.64
N GLY A 88 -1.24 -16.66 4.20
CA GLY A 88 -1.63 -17.79 5.04
C GLY A 88 -1.06 -17.73 6.47
N VAL A 89 -0.75 -16.52 6.97
CA VAL A 89 -0.16 -16.28 8.30
C VAL A 89 -0.88 -15.14 9.02
N GLU A 90 -0.52 -14.90 10.28
CA GLU A 90 -0.98 -13.75 11.06
C GLU A 90 0.06 -12.63 11.05
N ALA A 91 -0.38 -11.38 10.96
CA ALA A 91 0.51 -10.22 11.09
C ALA A 91 0.86 -9.99 12.57
N ARG A 92 2.15 -9.96 12.88
CA ARG A 92 2.67 -9.52 14.18
C ARG A 92 3.22 -8.11 13.99
N ILE A 93 2.41 -7.12 14.37
CA ILE A 93 2.69 -5.71 14.11
C ILE A 93 3.34 -5.06 15.33
N VAL A 94 4.44 -4.35 15.11
CA VAL A 94 5.03 -3.41 16.07
C VAL A 94 4.83 -2.00 15.51
N HIS A 95 4.14 -1.16 16.28
CA HIS A 95 3.90 0.23 15.93
C HIS A 95 5.10 1.09 16.32
N VAL A 96 5.63 1.83 15.35
CA VAL A 96 6.80 2.70 15.54
C VAL A 96 6.47 4.12 15.08
N PRO A 97 6.74 5.16 15.91
CA PRO A 97 6.51 6.54 15.49
C PRO A 97 7.24 6.86 14.17
N SER A 98 6.57 7.58 13.26
CA SER A 98 7.13 7.92 11.96
C SER A 98 8.45 8.70 12.06
N ASP A 99 8.57 9.58 13.05
CA ASP A 99 9.81 10.32 13.32
C ASP A 99 10.96 9.41 13.74
N ALA A 100 10.67 8.34 14.49
CA ALA A 100 11.67 7.37 14.91
C ALA A 100 12.16 6.53 13.72
N ILE A 101 11.25 6.13 12.82
CA ILE A 101 11.62 5.48 11.56
C ILE A 101 12.48 6.42 10.72
N ALA A 102 12.08 7.70 10.59
CA ALA A 102 12.81 8.70 9.82
C ALA A 102 14.21 8.98 10.39
N ALA A 103 14.37 8.94 11.71
CA ALA A 103 15.68 9.08 12.35
C ALA A 103 16.59 7.86 12.08
N ALA A 104 16.03 6.66 11.98
CA ALA A 104 16.77 5.43 11.69
C ALA A 104 17.06 5.26 10.19
N ASP A 105 16.12 5.65 9.33
CA ASP A 105 16.24 5.60 7.87
C ASP A 105 15.54 6.81 7.24
N PRO A 106 16.31 7.82 6.81
CA PRO A 106 15.75 9.02 6.19
C PRO A 106 14.99 8.77 4.89
N ASP A 107 15.37 7.75 4.11
CA ASP A 107 14.70 7.43 2.84
C ASP A 107 13.29 6.85 3.09
N TRP A 108 13.17 5.91 4.02
CA TRP A 108 11.87 5.42 4.49
C TRP A 108 11.06 6.55 5.14
N GLY A 109 11.70 7.33 6.01
CA GLY A 109 11.09 8.47 6.68
C GLY A 109 10.53 9.53 5.74
N ALA A 110 11.18 9.80 4.62
CA ALA A 110 10.70 10.78 3.64
C ALA A 110 9.32 10.39 3.08
N GLY A 111 9.10 9.11 2.77
CA GLY A 111 7.81 8.61 2.32
C GLY A 111 6.74 8.63 3.42
N LEU A 112 7.12 8.46 4.68
CA LEU A 112 6.19 8.50 5.81
C LEU A 112 5.78 9.93 6.14
N LEU A 113 6.75 10.80 6.42
CA LEU A 113 6.51 12.19 6.83
C LEU A 113 5.95 13.03 5.69
N GLY A 114 6.24 12.67 4.45
CA GLY A 114 5.72 13.34 3.25
C GLY A 114 4.26 13.06 2.96
N ASP A 115 3.79 11.84 3.20
CA ASP A 115 2.41 11.44 2.89
C ASP A 115 1.83 10.32 3.76
N LYS A 116 2.49 9.17 3.94
CA LYS A 116 1.89 7.93 4.49
C LYS A 116 1.48 8.02 5.96
N ALA A 117 2.12 8.90 6.74
CA ALA A 117 1.72 9.18 8.12
C ALA A 117 0.37 9.94 8.23
N HIS A 118 -0.13 10.45 7.11
CA HIS A 118 -1.39 11.18 7.03
C HIS A 118 -2.45 10.36 6.28
N SER A 119 -3.73 10.52 6.67
CA SER A 119 -4.82 9.89 5.93
C SER A 119 -5.00 10.51 4.55
N MET A 120 -4.98 9.66 3.52
CA MET A 120 -5.12 10.06 2.11
C MET A 120 -6.39 9.43 1.53
N VAL A 121 -7.48 10.21 1.56
CA VAL A 121 -8.79 9.84 1.01
C VAL A 121 -9.14 10.82 -0.11
N PHE A 122 -9.71 10.33 -1.20
CA PHE A 122 -9.95 11.11 -2.40
C PHE A 122 -11.42 11.08 -2.80
N ASP A 123 -11.86 12.15 -3.46
CA ASP A 123 -13.21 12.27 -4.01
C ASP A 123 -13.21 12.04 -5.53
N ASN A 124 -13.96 11.02 -5.97
CA ASN A 124 -14.15 10.66 -7.37
C ASN A 124 -15.36 11.34 -8.02
N SER A 125 -16.08 12.25 -7.35
CA SER A 125 -17.31 12.87 -7.86
C SER A 125 -17.09 13.60 -9.18
N LYS A 126 -15.95 14.29 -9.34
CA LYS A 126 -15.58 14.94 -10.59
C LYS A 126 -15.37 13.93 -11.72
N LEU A 127 -14.72 12.82 -11.46
CA LEU A 127 -14.56 11.72 -12.43
C LEU A 127 -15.93 11.19 -12.86
N ARG A 128 -16.80 10.88 -11.90
CA ARG A 128 -18.15 10.36 -12.17
C ARG A 128 -19.05 11.35 -12.92
N SER A 129 -18.78 12.64 -12.86
CA SER A 129 -19.51 13.62 -13.67
C SER A 129 -19.24 13.50 -15.17
N VAL A 130 -18.14 12.82 -15.56
CA VAL A 130 -17.73 12.58 -16.95
C VAL A 130 -17.80 11.09 -17.30
N VAL A 131 -17.53 10.21 -16.35
CA VAL A 131 -17.57 8.74 -16.46
C VAL A 131 -18.52 8.20 -15.39
N PRO A 132 -19.86 8.34 -15.57
CA PRO A 132 -20.84 7.99 -14.54
C PRO A 132 -20.80 6.52 -14.09
N GLU A 133 -20.38 5.61 -14.98
CA GLU A 133 -20.26 4.18 -14.73
C GLU A 133 -18.99 3.81 -13.94
N PHE A 134 -18.10 4.76 -13.66
CA PHE A 134 -16.88 4.46 -12.92
C PHE A 134 -17.17 3.93 -11.52
N THR A 135 -16.71 2.70 -11.30
CA THR A 135 -16.72 2.04 -9.99
C THR A 135 -15.43 1.23 -9.85
N ALA A 136 -14.70 1.48 -8.77
CA ALA A 136 -13.61 0.61 -8.34
C ALA A 136 -14.22 -0.63 -7.64
N THR A 137 -13.91 -1.81 -8.15
CA THR A 137 -14.53 -3.07 -7.71
C THR A 137 -13.56 -4.07 -7.11
N ILE A 138 -12.27 -3.76 -7.10
CA ILE A 138 -11.21 -4.64 -6.62
C ILE A 138 -10.71 -4.10 -5.28
N PRO A 139 -11.18 -4.65 -4.13
CA PRO A 139 -10.69 -4.25 -2.83
C PRO A 139 -9.26 -4.73 -2.62
N PHE A 140 -8.54 -4.11 -1.67
CA PHE A 140 -7.12 -4.46 -1.46
C PHE A 140 -6.93 -5.91 -1.02
N GLU A 141 -7.86 -6.52 -0.31
CA GLU A 141 -7.80 -7.94 0.08
C GLU A 141 -7.72 -8.88 -1.14
N GLN A 142 -8.38 -8.53 -2.24
CA GLN A 142 -8.23 -9.27 -3.49
C GLN A 142 -6.87 -9.01 -4.10
N GLY A 143 -6.44 -7.75 -4.18
CA GLY A 143 -5.13 -7.39 -4.70
C GLY A 143 -3.97 -7.98 -3.90
N ALA A 144 -4.11 -8.10 -2.58
CA ALA A 144 -3.13 -8.76 -1.71
C ALA A 144 -2.93 -10.24 -2.09
N ARG A 145 -4.02 -10.97 -2.43
CA ARG A 145 -3.93 -12.35 -2.93
C ARG A 145 -3.20 -12.40 -4.27
N GLU A 146 -3.55 -11.51 -5.21
CA GLU A 146 -2.88 -11.44 -6.50
C GLU A 146 -1.37 -11.16 -6.36
N ILE A 147 -0.98 -10.29 -5.40
CA ILE A 147 0.42 -10.01 -5.08
C ILE A 147 1.12 -11.27 -4.56
N VAL A 148 0.54 -11.95 -3.59
CA VAL A 148 1.14 -13.13 -2.97
C VAL A 148 1.22 -14.29 -3.97
N ASP A 149 0.14 -14.57 -4.70
CA ASP A 149 0.09 -15.64 -5.71
C ASP A 149 1.17 -15.42 -6.79
N TRP A 150 1.29 -14.17 -7.30
CA TRP A 150 2.28 -13.84 -8.31
C TRP A 150 3.73 -14.04 -7.82
N HIS A 151 4.02 -13.69 -6.57
CA HIS A 151 5.35 -13.92 -6.01
C HIS A 151 5.59 -15.42 -5.75
N ASP A 152 4.54 -16.16 -5.38
CA ASP A 152 4.65 -17.60 -5.09
C ASP A 152 4.88 -18.45 -6.35
N GLU A 153 4.41 -17.99 -7.51
CA GLU A 153 4.67 -18.67 -8.80
C GLU A 153 6.17 -18.73 -9.17
N ASP A 154 6.99 -17.78 -8.69
CA ASP A 154 8.40 -17.69 -9.05
C ASP A 154 9.26 -17.23 -7.85
N PRO A 155 10.09 -18.13 -7.28
CA PRO A 155 10.96 -17.77 -6.14
C PRO A 155 11.89 -16.58 -6.39
N THR A 156 12.23 -16.29 -7.65
CA THR A 156 13.13 -15.15 -7.98
C THR A 156 12.47 -13.79 -7.76
N ARG A 157 11.15 -13.75 -7.62
CA ARG A 157 10.36 -12.54 -7.31
C ARG A 157 10.36 -12.22 -5.81
N LYS A 158 10.63 -13.21 -4.95
CA LYS A 158 10.63 -13.10 -3.48
C LYS A 158 11.93 -12.45 -2.96
N ARG A 159 12.13 -11.20 -3.35
CA ARG A 159 13.37 -10.48 -3.01
C ARG A 159 13.24 -9.85 -1.63
N VAL A 160 14.06 -10.31 -0.70
CA VAL A 160 14.22 -9.69 0.61
C VAL A 160 15.31 -8.61 0.52
N ASP A 161 14.99 -7.42 1.00
CA ASP A 161 15.98 -6.36 1.22
C ASP A 161 16.65 -6.57 2.59
N PRO A 162 17.93 -6.99 2.62
CA PRO A 162 18.59 -7.30 3.88
C PRO A 162 18.81 -6.06 4.78
N ARG A 163 18.87 -4.86 4.18
CA ARG A 163 18.99 -3.60 4.92
C ARG A 163 17.69 -3.31 5.67
N ILE A 164 16.55 -3.43 4.99
CA ILE A 164 15.22 -3.20 5.59
C ILE A 164 14.90 -4.30 6.61
N ASP A 165 15.25 -5.56 6.34
CA ASP A 165 15.04 -6.66 7.30
C ASP A 165 15.80 -6.40 8.61
N ALA A 166 17.09 -6.05 8.54
CA ALA A 166 17.90 -5.72 9.70
C ALA A 166 17.40 -4.46 10.44
N LEU A 167 16.95 -3.44 9.71
CA LEU A 167 16.38 -2.23 10.30
C LEU A 167 15.08 -2.54 11.05
N MET A 168 14.21 -3.38 10.48
CA MET A 168 12.99 -3.82 11.18
C MET A 168 13.33 -4.57 12.47
N ASP A 169 14.38 -5.43 12.49
CA ASP A 169 14.80 -6.10 13.73
C ASP A 169 15.23 -5.09 14.81
N GLN A 170 15.98 -4.04 14.45
CA GLN A 170 16.39 -2.98 15.39
C GLN A 170 15.19 -2.18 15.94
N LEU A 171 14.26 -1.80 15.07
CA LEU A 171 13.07 -1.06 15.45
C LEU A 171 12.15 -1.91 16.34
N VAL A 172 11.95 -3.18 15.99
CA VAL A 172 11.16 -4.12 16.78
C VAL A 172 11.76 -4.30 18.17
N GLU A 173 13.07 -4.51 18.29
CA GLU A 173 13.74 -4.64 19.58
C GLU A 173 13.54 -3.40 20.47
N THR A 174 13.55 -2.22 19.86
CA THR A 174 13.42 -0.94 20.58
C THR A 174 11.98 -0.63 21.00
N TYR A 175 10.99 -0.97 20.17
CA TYR A 175 9.60 -0.51 20.31
C TYR A 175 8.60 -1.62 20.66
N ARG A 176 9.04 -2.88 20.75
CA ARG A 176 8.17 -3.97 21.21
C ARG A 176 7.73 -3.69 22.66
N VAL A 177 6.42 -3.55 22.83
CA VAL A 177 5.82 -3.48 24.17
C VAL A 177 5.79 -4.90 24.72
N GLY A 178 6.38 -5.12 25.90
CA GLY A 178 6.44 -6.41 26.60
C GLY A 178 5.09 -6.90 27.10
#